data_0a8fd2801c0c07739605770e2cfe4fcf
#
_entry.id   0a8fd2801c0c07739605770e2cfe4fcf
#
_cell.length_a   1.000
_cell.length_b   1.000
_cell.length_c   1.000
_cell.angle_alpha   90.00
_cell.angle_beta   90.00
_cell.angle_gamma   90.00
#
_symmetry.space_group_name_H-M   'P 1'
#
loop_
_entity.id
_entity.type
_entity.pdbx_description
1 polymer ?
#
loop_
_entity_poly.entity_id
_entity_poly.type
_entity_poly.pdbx_seq_one_letter_code
_entity_poly.pdbx_strand_id
1 'polypeptide(L)'
;ADLHAALFDDGGRAVAQGAGGLREANRLEETVEKQESIDAWFALVPEQAKATAQRLLLEVGNLRREEIIYPPQGDILNALAYVAPEDVRAVILGQDPYHGPGQAMGLSFSVPKGEKLPPSLRNIYKEMASDLGCSIPVSGDLSAWAQQGVLLLNTTLTVREHEANSHSKLGWQVVTTAIVEACMRLPQPVVFLAWGRPAIKVIESAKSRAAKGAFEGGACAGAADSGADDHASSGTAPAVADSSGSLAGGALSCKFILKSTHPSPLSASRAAGDLPAFLGSRPFSRANDLLKECGVELIDWSLAG
;
A
#
# COMPACT_ATOMS: atom_id res chain seq x y z
N ALA A 1 2.44 23.18 -10.88
CA ALA A 1 3.73 22.82 -10.29
C ALA A 1 3.91 21.32 -10.42
N ASP A 2 4.95 20.89 -11.09
CA ASP A 2 5.21 19.49 -11.45
C ASP A 2 5.61 18.71 -10.20
N LEU A 3 5.04 17.51 -10.01
CA LEU A 3 5.37 16.62 -8.91
C LEU A 3 6.87 16.24 -8.92
N HIS A 4 7.43 16.21 -10.12
CA HIS A 4 8.85 15.97 -10.39
C HIS A 4 9.78 17.00 -9.74
N ALA A 5 9.46 18.30 -9.86
CA ALA A 5 10.26 19.37 -9.26
C ALA A 5 10.25 19.40 -7.73
N ALA A 6 9.23 18.79 -7.10
CA ALA A 6 9.13 18.71 -5.63
C ALA A 6 9.93 17.53 -5.02
N LEU A 7 10.33 16.55 -5.84
CA LEU A 7 11.05 15.35 -5.40
C LEU A 7 12.56 15.40 -5.67
N PHE A 8 13.01 16.18 -6.66
CA PHE A 8 14.41 16.19 -7.09
C PHE A 8 14.99 17.60 -7.01
N ASP A 9 16.17 17.72 -6.41
CA ASP A 9 16.95 18.96 -6.36
C ASP A 9 17.83 19.02 -7.63
N ASP A 10 17.81 20.18 -8.34
CA ASP A 10 18.55 20.40 -9.57
C ASP A 10 20.08 20.45 -9.32
N GLY A 11 20.73 19.31 -9.50
CA GLY A 11 22.20 19.19 -9.40
C GLY A 11 22.80 18.25 -10.45
N GLY A 12 22.27 18.22 -11.68
CA GLY A 12 22.81 17.44 -12.79
C GLY A 12 24.04 18.08 -13.43
N ARG A 13 25.24 17.54 -13.19
CA ARG A 13 26.41 17.73 -14.07
C ARG A 13 26.87 16.40 -14.64
N ALA A 14 26.73 16.27 -15.96
CA ALA A 14 27.33 15.23 -16.76
C ALA A 14 28.88 15.45 -16.83
N VAL A 15 29.64 14.38 -16.74
CA VAL A 15 30.75 13.96 -17.61
C VAL A 15 31.47 12.74 -16.98
N ALA A 16 31.47 11.58 -17.63
CA ALA A 16 32.67 10.74 -17.80
C ALA A 16 32.34 9.50 -18.65
N GLN A 17 33.15 9.25 -19.66
CA GLN A 17 33.10 8.11 -20.57
C GLN A 17 33.75 6.87 -19.93
N GLY A 18 33.19 5.68 -20.17
CA GLY A 18 33.71 4.42 -19.69
C GLY A 18 32.68 3.65 -18.85
N ALA A 19 33.07 2.61 -18.14
CA ALA A 19 32.20 1.76 -17.29
C ALA A 19 31.22 2.52 -16.35
N GLY A 20 31.34 3.82 -16.22
CA GLY A 20 30.41 4.75 -15.62
C GLY A 20 29.12 4.94 -16.41
N GLY A 21 29.17 4.93 -17.75
CA GLY A 21 28.02 5.23 -18.60
C GLY A 21 26.89 4.22 -18.51
N LEU A 22 27.21 2.92 -18.41
CA LEU A 22 26.20 1.86 -18.23
C LEU A 22 25.52 1.95 -16.85
N ARG A 23 26.25 2.28 -15.80
CA ARG A 23 25.68 2.46 -14.45
C ARG A 23 24.82 3.72 -14.37
N GLU A 24 25.20 4.76 -15.09
CA GLU A 24 24.44 6.01 -15.15
C GLU A 24 23.19 5.87 -16.00
N ALA A 25 23.25 5.16 -17.12
CA ALA A 25 22.09 4.79 -17.93
C ALA A 25 21.08 3.95 -17.13
N ASN A 26 21.51 2.89 -16.47
CA ASN A 26 20.64 2.05 -15.63
C ASN A 26 20.01 2.85 -14.49
N ARG A 27 20.75 3.79 -13.89
CA ARG A 27 20.21 4.65 -12.82
C ARG A 27 19.17 5.65 -13.35
N LEU A 28 19.34 6.14 -14.56
CA LEU A 28 18.36 7.02 -15.21
C LEU A 28 17.09 6.23 -15.59
N GLU A 29 17.24 5.03 -16.15
CA GLU A 29 16.10 4.15 -16.46
C GLU A 29 15.30 3.82 -15.20
N GLU A 30 15.95 3.40 -14.12
CA GLU A 30 15.30 3.13 -12.83
C GLU A 30 14.58 4.38 -12.27
N THR A 31 15.14 5.56 -12.46
CA THR A 31 14.52 6.82 -12.02
C THR A 31 13.27 7.14 -12.83
N VAL A 32 13.30 6.89 -14.15
CA VAL A 32 12.15 7.09 -15.05
C VAL A 32 11.03 6.11 -14.70
N GLU A 33 11.33 4.82 -14.56
CA GLU A 33 10.35 3.80 -14.19
C GLU A 33 9.66 4.13 -12.86
N LYS A 34 10.43 4.57 -11.86
CA LYS A 34 9.88 5.00 -10.56
C LYS A 34 8.92 6.19 -10.71
N GLN A 35 9.27 7.16 -11.55
CA GLN A 35 8.43 8.33 -11.77
C GLN A 35 7.15 7.95 -12.53
N GLU A 36 7.24 7.11 -13.55
CA GLU A 36 6.07 6.60 -14.29
C GLU A 36 5.10 5.87 -13.37
N SER A 37 5.60 5.03 -12.47
CA SER A 37 4.77 4.35 -11.47
C SER A 37 4.06 5.35 -10.54
N ILE A 38 4.76 6.36 -10.02
CA ILE A 38 4.16 7.41 -9.19
C ILE A 38 3.07 8.16 -9.96
N ASP A 39 3.33 8.53 -11.21
CA ASP A 39 2.37 9.27 -12.05
C ASP A 39 1.13 8.42 -12.34
N ALA A 40 1.29 7.12 -12.58
CA ALA A 40 0.18 6.18 -12.74
C ALA A 40 -0.72 6.13 -11.49
N TRP A 41 -0.15 6.14 -10.29
CA TRP A 41 -0.92 6.24 -9.05
C TRP A 41 -1.69 7.53 -8.95
N PHE A 42 -1.05 8.67 -9.27
CA PHE A 42 -1.71 9.98 -9.22
C PHE A 42 -2.75 10.20 -10.32
N ALA A 43 -2.74 9.39 -11.38
CA ALA A 43 -3.83 9.36 -12.35
C ALA A 43 -5.11 8.67 -11.82
N LEU A 44 -4.98 7.80 -10.81
CA LEU A 44 -6.10 7.03 -10.24
C LEU A 44 -6.76 7.70 -9.01
N VAL A 45 -6.15 8.74 -8.45
CA VAL A 45 -6.66 9.41 -7.26
C VAL A 45 -7.34 10.74 -7.60
N PRO A 46 -8.26 11.24 -6.75
CA PRO A 46 -8.89 12.53 -6.94
C PRO A 46 -7.87 13.68 -6.99
N GLU A 47 -8.14 14.72 -7.77
CA GLU A 47 -7.28 15.90 -7.91
C GLU A 47 -6.95 16.55 -6.56
N GLN A 48 -7.88 16.54 -5.62
CA GLN A 48 -7.63 17.01 -4.24
C GLN A 48 -6.49 16.24 -3.54
N ALA A 49 -6.40 14.93 -3.73
CA ALA A 49 -5.34 14.11 -3.14
C ALA A 49 -3.99 14.43 -3.79
N LYS A 50 -3.97 14.60 -5.11
CA LYS A 50 -2.77 15.01 -5.87
C LYS A 50 -2.28 16.39 -5.44
N ALA A 51 -3.15 17.39 -5.39
CA ALA A 51 -2.82 18.74 -4.93
C ALA A 51 -2.32 18.73 -3.47
N THR A 52 -2.93 17.89 -2.62
CA THR A 52 -2.48 17.72 -1.23
C THR A 52 -1.09 17.11 -1.17
N ALA A 53 -0.78 16.10 -1.97
CA ALA A 53 0.56 15.50 -2.02
C ALA A 53 1.62 16.53 -2.43
N GLN A 54 1.37 17.29 -3.49
CA GLN A 54 2.27 18.36 -3.97
C GLN A 54 2.53 19.40 -2.87
N ARG A 55 1.48 19.88 -2.21
CA ARG A 55 1.60 20.83 -1.09
C ARG A 55 2.43 20.25 0.05
N LEU A 56 2.18 19.00 0.45
CA LEU A 56 2.88 18.35 1.56
C LEU A 56 4.35 18.10 1.25
N LEU A 57 4.70 17.71 0.02
CA LEU A 57 6.09 17.54 -0.39
C LEU A 57 6.87 18.86 -0.30
N LEU A 58 6.27 19.98 -0.73
CA LEU A 58 6.87 21.31 -0.60
C LEU A 58 6.97 21.74 0.87
N GLU A 59 5.91 21.52 1.66
CA GLU A 59 5.89 21.86 3.09
C GLU A 59 6.97 21.10 3.87
N VAL A 60 7.08 19.79 3.66
CA VAL A 60 8.13 18.95 4.27
C VAL A 60 9.52 19.39 3.81
N GLY A 61 9.69 19.72 2.53
CA GLY A 61 10.94 20.25 2.00
C GLY A 61 11.37 21.57 2.70
N ASN A 62 10.42 22.43 3.05
CA ASN A 62 10.69 23.65 3.81
C ASN A 62 11.02 23.35 5.29
N LEU A 63 10.26 22.45 5.94
CA LEU A 63 10.50 22.05 7.34
C LEU A 63 11.89 21.43 7.52
N ARG A 64 12.43 20.73 6.52
CA ARG A 64 13.79 20.13 6.55
C ARG A 64 14.93 21.17 6.72
N ARG A 65 14.65 22.47 6.57
CA ARG A 65 15.64 23.53 6.82
C ARG A 65 15.92 23.70 8.31
N GLU A 66 14.98 23.29 9.16
CA GLU A 66 15.04 23.50 10.62
C GLU A 66 14.94 22.17 11.38
N GLU A 67 14.42 21.12 10.74
CA GLU A 67 14.10 19.85 11.37
C GLU A 67 14.70 18.67 10.58
N ILE A 68 15.09 17.62 11.31
CA ILE A 68 15.45 16.34 10.69
C ILE A 68 14.16 15.54 10.52
N ILE A 69 13.83 15.21 9.26
CA ILE A 69 12.60 14.52 8.89
C ILE A 69 12.94 13.26 8.09
N TYR A 70 12.28 12.17 8.40
CA TYR A 70 12.40 10.90 7.70
C TYR A 70 11.11 10.53 6.95
N PRO A 71 11.22 9.72 5.87
CA PRO A 71 12.44 9.31 5.15
C PRO A 71 13.10 10.50 4.43
N PRO A 72 14.25 10.32 3.75
CA PRO A 72 14.81 11.32 2.81
C PRO A 72 13.77 11.80 1.80
N GLN A 73 13.93 13.03 1.29
CA GLN A 73 12.91 13.64 0.41
C GLN A 73 12.56 12.79 -0.81
N GLY A 74 13.56 12.21 -1.47
CA GLY A 74 13.35 11.34 -2.64
C GLY A 74 12.69 10.00 -2.33
N ASP A 75 12.65 9.59 -1.04
CA ASP A 75 12.11 8.30 -0.62
C ASP A 75 10.67 8.38 -0.10
N ILE A 76 10.09 9.59 0.02
CA ILE A 76 8.75 9.78 0.61
C ILE A 76 7.69 8.94 -0.11
N LEU A 77 7.78 8.84 -1.43
CA LEU A 77 6.83 8.12 -2.28
C LEU A 77 7.35 6.74 -2.75
N ASN A 78 8.40 6.19 -2.14
CA ASN A 78 8.99 4.92 -2.56
C ASN A 78 7.98 3.77 -2.62
N ALA A 79 7.00 3.70 -1.73
CA ALA A 79 5.95 2.68 -1.81
C ALA A 79 5.21 2.70 -3.14
N LEU A 80 4.99 3.88 -3.72
CA LEU A 80 4.34 4.07 -5.02
C LEU A 80 5.33 3.90 -6.19
N ALA A 81 6.60 4.21 -5.96
CA ALA A 81 7.66 4.08 -6.95
C ALA A 81 8.05 2.62 -7.25
N TYR A 82 7.94 1.74 -6.24
CA TYR A 82 8.32 0.33 -6.38
C TYR A 82 7.23 -0.56 -6.97
N VAL A 83 5.97 -0.14 -6.93
CA VAL A 83 4.83 -0.97 -7.35
C VAL A 83 3.88 -0.12 -8.19
N ALA A 84 3.78 -0.39 -9.47
CA ALA A 84 2.76 0.23 -10.33
C ALA A 84 1.36 -0.29 -9.96
N PRO A 85 0.28 0.51 -10.19
CA PRO A 85 -1.07 0.11 -9.84
C PRO A 85 -1.48 -1.26 -10.40
N GLU A 86 -1.13 -1.56 -11.64
CA GLU A 86 -1.44 -2.82 -12.34
C GLU A 86 -0.74 -4.04 -11.74
N ASP A 87 0.40 -3.84 -11.06
CA ASP A 87 1.18 -4.92 -10.47
C ASP A 87 0.80 -5.25 -9.03
N VAL A 88 -0.11 -4.45 -8.41
CA VAL A 88 -0.48 -4.66 -7.01
C VAL A 88 -1.17 -6.01 -6.81
N ARG A 89 -0.57 -6.85 -5.96
CA ARG A 89 -1.09 -8.16 -5.52
C ARG A 89 -1.47 -8.16 -4.04
N ALA A 90 -0.70 -7.44 -3.23
CA ALA A 90 -0.98 -7.30 -1.79
C ALA A 90 -0.75 -5.87 -1.32
N VAL A 91 -1.44 -5.49 -0.24
CA VAL A 91 -1.28 -4.19 0.42
C VAL A 91 -1.04 -4.40 1.90
N ILE A 92 0.04 -3.82 2.43
CA ILE A 92 0.37 -3.81 3.85
C ILE A 92 0.41 -2.34 4.31
N LEU A 93 -0.44 -1.98 5.29
CA LEU A 93 -0.47 -0.63 5.83
C LEU A 93 0.32 -0.54 7.14
N GLY A 94 1.35 0.33 7.14
CA GLY A 94 1.99 0.84 8.33
C GLY A 94 1.33 2.13 8.83
N GLN A 95 1.78 2.64 9.96
CA GLN A 95 1.26 3.88 10.54
C GLN A 95 2.07 5.08 10.08
N ASP A 96 3.30 5.21 10.50
CA ASP A 96 4.27 6.25 10.16
C ASP A 96 5.66 5.62 9.94
N PRO A 97 6.59 6.35 9.30
CA PRO A 97 7.95 5.86 9.12
C PRO A 97 8.68 5.67 10.45
N TYR A 98 9.73 4.86 10.46
CA TYR A 98 10.66 4.82 11.59
C TYR A 98 11.31 6.20 11.75
N HIS A 99 11.40 6.65 13.01
CA HIS A 99 11.91 7.98 13.36
C HIS A 99 13.37 8.01 13.84
N GLY A 100 14.07 6.86 13.80
CA GLY A 100 15.50 6.78 14.06
C GLY A 100 16.33 7.05 12.81
N PRO A 101 17.56 7.57 12.97
CA PRO A 101 18.48 7.82 11.87
C PRO A 101 18.70 6.57 11.00
N GLY A 102 18.67 6.72 9.68
CA GLY A 102 18.97 5.65 8.73
C GLY A 102 17.91 4.54 8.60
N GLN A 103 16.82 4.58 9.34
CA GLN A 103 15.84 3.48 9.36
C GLN A 103 14.76 3.57 8.28
N ALA A 104 14.22 4.75 8.05
CA ALA A 104 13.10 4.93 7.13
C ALA A 104 13.60 5.01 5.67
N MET A 105 12.97 4.25 4.79
CA MET A 105 13.26 4.18 3.36
C MET A 105 12.01 4.32 2.48
N GLY A 106 10.92 4.86 3.03
CA GLY A 106 9.66 5.08 2.30
C GLY A 106 8.80 3.84 2.11
N LEU A 107 9.19 2.69 2.66
CA LEU A 107 8.43 1.43 2.66
C LEU A 107 8.01 1.09 4.09
N SER A 108 6.73 0.77 4.32
CA SER A 108 6.24 0.40 5.65
C SER A 108 6.96 -0.84 6.18
N PHE A 109 7.32 -0.83 7.47
CA PHE A 109 8.04 -1.89 8.19
C PHE A 109 9.47 -2.17 7.70
N SER A 110 9.89 -1.64 6.55
CA SER A 110 11.21 -1.87 5.95
C SER A 110 12.28 -0.96 6.54
N VAL A 111 13.50 -1.48 6.64
CA VAL A 111 14.71 -0.70 6.92
C VAL A 111 15.80 -1.07 5.92
N PRO A 112 16.75 -0.17 5.61
CA PRO A 112 17.84 -0.45 4.69
C PRO A 112 18.70 -1.64 5.13
N LYS A 113 19.41 -2.26 4.18
CA LYS A 113 20.40 -3.33 4.47
C LYS A 113 21.45 -2.83 5.47
N GLY A 114 21.73 -3.67 6.46
CA GLY A 114 22.69 -3.34 7.52
C GLY A 114 22.09 -2.69 8.76
N GLU A 115 20.86 -2.20 8.68
CA GLU A 115 20.15 -1.66 9.84
C GLU A 115 19.63 -2.76 10.76
N LYS A 116 19.58 -2.44 12.05
CA LYS A 116 19.04 -3.35 13.07
C LYS A 116 17.54 -3.58 12.84
N LEU A 117 17.13 -4.84 12.83
CA LEU A 117 15.71 -5.21 12.67
C LEU A 117 14.84 -4.59 13.76
N PRO A 118 13.85 -3.74 13.39
CA PRO A 118 12.89 -3.17 14.34
C PRO A 118 12.03 -4.25 14.99
N PRO A 119 11.49 -3.99 16.19
CA PRO A 119 10.72 -5.00 16.93
C PRO A 119 9.50 -5.56 16.20
N SER A 120 8.75 -4.71 15.46
CA SER A 120 7.61 -5.17 14.66
C SER A 120 8.06 -6.06 13.50
N LEU A 121 9.12 -5.69 12.80
CA LEU A 121 9.67 -6.47 11.69
C LEU A 121 10.18 -7.84 12.16
N ARG A 122 10.80 -7.91 13.34
CA ARG A 122 11.18 -9.22 13.93
C ARG A 122 9.98 -10.14 14.14
N ASN A 123 8.84 -9.61 14.57
CA ASN A 123 7.62 -10.39 14.73
C ASN A 123 7.02 -10.78 13.37
N ILE A 124 7.09 -9.90 12.37
CA ILE A 124 6.69 -10.20 10.98
C ILE A 124 7.51 -11.39 10.45
N TYR A 125 8.83 -11.36 10.61
CA TYR A 125 9.72 -12.45 10.18
C TYR A 125 9.50 -13.75 10.98
N LYS A 126 9.22 -13.64 12.28
CA LYS A 126 8.89 -14.80 13.11
C LYS A 126 7.61 -15.48 12.61
N GLU A 127 6.58 -14.70 12.32
CA GLU A 127 5.33 -15.23 11.77
C GLU A 127 5.53 -15.82 10.38
N MET A 128 6.26 -15.13 9.50
CA MET A 128 6.58 -15.62 8.17
C MET A 128 7.32 -16.96 8.20
N ALA A 129 8.35 -17.07 9.03
CA ALA A 129 9.09 -18.33 9.18
C ALA A 129 8.22 -19.47 9.72
N SER A 130 7.34 -19.18 10.67
CA SER A 130 6.39 -20.16 11.23
C SER A 130 5.32 -20.57 10.22
N ASP A 131 4.81 -19.63 9.42
CA ASP A 131 3.73 -19.84 8.45
C ASP A 131 4.20 -20.61 7.21
N LEU A 132 5.39 -20.29 6.72
CA LEU A 132 5.93 -20.80 5.45
C LEU A 132 7.03 -21.86 5.61
N GLY A 133 7.54 -22.07 6.82
CA GLY A 133 8.66 -23.00 7.07
C GLY A 133 9.99 -22.52 6.51
N CYS A 134 10.16 -21.22 6.25
CA CYS A 134 11.38 -20.62 5.71
C CYS A 134 12.31 -20.11 6.83
N SER A 135 13.55 -19.79 6.48
CA SER A 135 14.51 -19.18 7.41
C SER A 135 14.13 -17.72 7.72
N ILE A 136 14.52 -17.24 8.90
CA ILE A 136 14.36 -15.83 9.29
C ILE A 136 15.41 -15.00 8.54
N PRO A 137 15.00 -13.97 7.77
CA PRO A 137 15.94 -13.11 7.05
C PRO A 137 16.83 -12.30 8.00
N VAL A 138 18.06 -12.05 7.57
CA VAL A 138 19.03 -11.21 8.30
C VAL A 138 18.82 -9.73 7.96
N SER A 139 18.48 -9.44 6.70
CA SER A 139 18.22 -8.07 6.24
C SER A 139 16.80 -7.64 6.60
N GLY A 140 16.63 -6.34 6.93
CA GLY A 140 15.33 -5.72 7.13
C GLY A 140 14.76 -5.04 5.89
N ASP A 141 15.40 -5.19 4.74
CA ASP A 141 15.00 -4.60 3.48
C ASP A 141 13.91 -5.44 2.81
N LEU A 142 12.71 -4.86 2.70
CA LEU A 142 11.52 -5.47 2.10
C LEU A 142 11.33 -5.08 0.62
N SER A 143 12.31 -4.46 -0.02
CA SER A 143 12.20 -4.05 -1.43
C SER A 143 11.86 -5.23 -2.36
N ALA A 144 12.35 -6.44 -2.05
CA ALA A 144 12.03 -7.64 -2.82
C ALA A 144 10.54 -8.04 -2.74
N TRP A 145 9.83 -7.69 -1.66
CA TRP A 145 8.37 -7.83 -1.61
C TRP A 145 7.70 -6.78 -2.49
N ALA A 146 8.16 -5.52 -2.39
CA ALA A 146 7.61 -4.44 -3.20
C ALA A 146 7.74 -4.75 -4.70
N GLN A 147 8.90 -5.21 -5.15
CA GLN A 147 9.15 -5.62 -6.55
C GLN A 147 8.25 -6.76 -7.04
N GLN A 148 7.60 -7.49 -6.14
CA GLN A 148 6.63 -8.54 -6.45
C GLN A 148 5.17 -8.07 -6.34
N GLY A 149 4.93 -6.77 -6.25
CA GLY A 149 3.58 -6.22 -6.17
C GLY A 149 3.01 -6.09 -4.75
N VAL A 150 3.85 -6.06 -3.71
CA VAL A 150 3.42 -5.76 -2.35
C VAL A 150 3.53 -4.26 -2.08
N LEU A 151 2.42 -3.56 -2.06
CA LEU A 151 2.38 -2.14 -1.71
C LEU A 151 2.58 -1.96 -0.20
N LEU A 152 3.79 -1.54 0.19
CA LEU A 152 4.21 -1.30 1.57
C LEU A 152 3.98 0.18 1.94
N LEU A 153 2.73 0.55 2.22
CA LEU A 153 2.33 1.95 2.40
C LEU A 153 2.17 2.31 3.88
N ASN A 154 2.70 3.46 4.31
CA ASN A 154 2.35 4.07 5.58
C ASN A 154 1.15 5.02 5.43
N THR A 155 0.32 5.16 6.47
CA THR A 155 -0.79 6.12 6.45
C THR A 155 -0.31 7.56 6.60
N THR A 156 0.84 7.79 7.25
CA THR A 156 1.58 9.06 7.31
C THR A 156 2.95 8.83 6.69
N LEU A 157 3.34 9.63 5.69
CA LEU A 157 4.52 9.34 4.88
C LEU A 157 5.82 9.97 5.41
N THR A 158 5.73 10.86 6.40
CA THR A 158 6.89 11.53 6.98
C THR A 158 6.80 11.59 8.50
N VAL A 159 7.94 11.73 9.16
CA VAL A 159 8.04 11.82 10.62
C VAL A 159 9.26 12.65 11.00
N ARG A 160 9.18 13.42 12.10
CA ARG A 160 10.32 14.12 12.69
C ARG A 160 11.22 13.13 13.42
N GLU A 161 12.52 13.37 13.40
CA GLU A 161 13.49 12.57 14.13
C GLU A 161 13.11 12.42 15.61
N HIS A 162 13.17 11.18 16.11
CA HIS A 162 12.86 10.77 17.48
C HIS A 162 11.42 11.06 17.97
N GLU A 163 10.53 11.59 17.13
CA GLU A 163 9.15 11.95 17.52
C GLU A 163 8.11 11.15 16.71
N ALA A 164 7.80 9.94 17.17
CA ALA A 164 6.74 9.13 16.55
C ALA A 164 5.42 9.90 16.42
N ASN A 165 4.69 9.73 15.31
CA ASN A 165 3.42 10.41 15.02
C ASN A 165 3.50 11.94 14.88
N SER A 166 4.67 12.57 14.88
CA SER A 166 4.81 14.04 14.80
C SER A 166 4.08 14.65 13.59
N HIS A 167 4.04 13.95 12.46
CA HIS A 167 3.38 14.41 11.23
C HIS A 167 1.98 13.84 11.00
N SER A 168 1.38 13.21 12.00
CA SER A 168 0.04 12.60 11.88
C SER A 168 -1.09 13.59 11.54
N LYS A 169 -0.87 14.90 11.77
CA LYS A 169 -1.84 15.98 11.50
C LYS A 169 -1.52 16.81 10.26
N LEU A 170 -0.44 16.54 9.53
CA LEU A 170 -0.08 17.29 8.31
C LEU A 170 -1.08 17.09 7.17
N GLY A 171 -1.75 15.93 7.12
CA GLY A 171 -2.76 15.65 6.10
C GLY A 171 -2.39 14.53 5.13
N TRP A 172 -1.29 13.79 5.35
CA TRP A 172 -0.91 12.64 4.52
C TRP A 172 -2.06 11.64 4.32
N GLN A 173 -2.96 11.50 5.30
CA GLN A 173 -4.09 10.58 5.24
C GLN A 173 -5.07 10.87 4.09
N VAL A 174 -5.14 12.11 3.59
CA VAL A 174 -5.93 12.46 2.41
C VAL A 174 -5.37 11.73 1.18
N VAL A 175 -4.04 11.72 1.04
CA VAL A 175 -3.33 11.08 -0.06
C VAL A 175 -3.38 9.56 0.07
N THR A 176 -2.93 9.04 1.22
CA THR A 176 -2.78 7.60 1.43
C THR A 176 -4.10 6.86 1.45
N THR A 177 -5.18 7.49 1.97
CA THR A 177 -6.52 6.92 1.89
C THR A 177 -7.02 6.85 0.45
N ALA A 178 -6.77 7.89 -0.38
CA ALA A 178 -7.13 7.87 -1.79
C ALA A 178 -6.37 6.75 -2.56
N ILE A 179 -5.10 6.50 -2.24
CA ILE A 179 -4.34 5.37 -2.79
C ILE A 179 -4.99 4.03 -2.39
N VAL A 180 -5.36 3.84 -1.12
CA VAL A 180 -6.02 2.60 -0.67
C VAL A 180 -7.38 2.42 -1.35
N GLU A 181 -8.13 3.51 -1.58
CA GLU A 181 -9.37 3.47 -2.37
C GLU A 181 -9.12 3.11 -3.84
N ALA A 182 -8.06 3.63 -4.44
CA ALA A 182 -7.66 3.23 -5.78
C ALA A 182 -7.36 1.73 -5.84
N CYS A 183 -6.63 1.16 -4.86
CA CYS A 183 -6.39 -0.29 -4.75
C CYS A 183 -7.71 -1.10 -4.70
N MET A 184 -8.76 -0.58 -4.06
CA MET A 184 -10.07 -1.24 -4.03
C MET A 184 -10.78 -1.25 -5.41
N ARG A 185 -10.42 -0.34 -6.30
CA ARG A 185 -11.02 -0.19 -7.64
C ARG A 185 -10.20 -0.86 -8.75
N LEU A 186 -8.98 -1.32 -8.46
CA LEU A 186 -8.15 -2.02 -9.44
C LEU A 186 -8.89 -3.25 -9.99
N PRO A 187 -8.75 -3.61 -11.26
CA PRO A 187 -9.45 -4.74 -11.85
C PRO A 187 -8.95 -6.09 -11.31
N GLN A 188 -7.65 -6.18 -10.98
CA GLN A 188 -7.03 -7.42 -10.52
C GLN A 188 -7.37 -7.76 -9.06
N PRO A 189 -7.22 -9.04 -8.65
CA PRO A 189 -7.31 -9.47 -7.26
C PRO A 189 -6.23 -8.79 -6.40
N VAL A 190 -6.63 -8.32 -5.20
CA VAL A 190 -5.70 -7.70 -4.24
C VAL A 190 -6.01 -8.21 -2.83
N VAL A 191 -4.98 -8.63 -2.11
CA VAL A 191 -5.08 -9.07 -0.72
C VAL A 191 -4.57 -7.96 0.22
N PHE A 192 -5.43 -7.48 1.10
CA PHE A 192 -5.07 -6.48 2.11
C PHE A 192 -4.70 -7.19 3.42
N LEU A 193 -3.46 -7.06 3.84
CA LEU A 193 -2.96 -7.54 5.12
C LEU A 193 -3.16 -6.44 6.18
N ALA A 194 -4.30 -6.48 6.85
CA ALA A 194 -4.77 -5.44 7.76
C ALA A 194 -4.35 -5.73 9.20
N TRP A 195 -3.19 -5.22 9.59
CA TRP A 195 -2.57 -5.47 10.89
C TRP A 195 -2.86 -4.36 11.90
N GLY A 196 -3.76 -4.65 12.83
CA GLY A 196 -4.18 -3.72 13.88
C GLY A 196 -5.38 -2.85 13.49
N ARG A 197 -6.11 -2.37 14.49
CA ARG A 197 -7.35 -1.61 14.30
C ARG A 197 -7.21 -0.36 13.41
N PRO A 198 -6.11 0.44 13.47
CA PRO A 198 -5.96 1.59 12.58
C PRO A 198 -5.93 1.20 11.10
N ALA A 199 -5.13 0.20 10.71
CA ALA A 199 -5.05 -0.29 9.34
C ALA A 199 -6.40 -0.86 8.87
N ILE A 200 -7.05 -1.68 9.71
CA ILE A 200 -8.37 -2.25 9.43
C ILE A 200 -9.39 -1.14 9.13
N LYS A 201 -9.43 -0.10 9.98
CA LYS A 201 -10.36 1.02 9.82
C LYS A 201 -10.18 1.74 8.49
N VAL A 202 -8.93 2.00 8.08
CA VAL A 202 -8.62 2.66 6.79
C VAL A 202 -9.09 1.79 5.63
N ILE A 203 -8.75 0.50 5.64
CA ILE A 203 -9.08 -0.44 4.56
C ILE A 203 -10.60 -0.64 4.45
N GLU A 204 -11.31 -0.84 5.55
CA GLU A 204 -12.77 -1.00 5.54
C GLU A 204 -13.50 0.26 5.09
N SER A 205 -13.01 1.44 5.53
CA SER A 205 -13.53 2.71 5.07
C SER A 205 -13.32 2.90 3.56
N ALA A 206 -12.15 2.56 3.04
CA ALA A 206 -11.84 2.61 1.61
C ALA A 206 -12.75 1.65 0.81
N LYS A 207 -12.95 0.42 1.31
CA LYS A 207 -13.88 -0.55 0.69
C LYS A 207 -15.30 0.00 0.62
N SER A 208 -15.79 0.60 1.71
CA SER A 208 -17.14 1.18 1.77
C SER A 208 -17.31 2.34 0.79
N ARG A 209 -16.30 3.21 0.66
CA ARG A 209 -16.33 4.34 -0.29
C ARG A 209 -16.22 3.88 -1.75
N ALA A 210 -15.37 2.89 -2.02
CA ALA A 210 -15.25 2.32 -3.36
C ALA A 210 -16.58 1.69 -3.83
N ALA A 211 -17.31 1.03 -2.93
CA ALA A 211 -18.63 0.46 -3.22
C ALA A 211 -19.68 1.54 -3.52
N LYS A 212 -19.69 2.66 -2.79
CA LYS A 212 -20.61 3.78 -3.02
C LYS A 212 -20.32 4.50 -4.34
N GLY A 213 -19.08 4.78 -4.66
CA GLY A 213 -18.69 5.44 -5.91
C GLY A 213 -19.00 4.60 -7.16
N ALA A 214 -19.09 3.27 -7.05
CA ALA A 214 -19.58 2.42 -8.13
C ALA A 214 -21.08 2.60 -8.41
N PHE A 215 -21.85 3.06 -7.43
CA PHE A 215 -23.30 3.31 -7.57
C PHE A 215 -23.59 4.69 -8.19
N GLU A 216 -22.76 5.68 -7.95
CA GLU A 216 -22.91 7.03 -8.50
C GLU A 216 -22.42 7.17 -9.94
N GLY A 217 -21.51 6.31 -10.38
CA GLY A 217 -21.01 6.27 -11.77
C GLY A 217 -21.91 5.53 -12.75
N GLY A 218 -22.98 4.85 -12.29
CA GLY A 218 -23.90 4.06 -13.11
C GLY A 218 -25.15 4.79 -13.61
N ALA A 219 -25.32 6.07 -13.30
CA ALA A 219 -26.51 6.85 -13.66
C ALA A 219 -26.22 7.87 -14.77
N CYS A 220 -25.95 7.40 -15.99
CA CYS A 220 -26.12 8.19 -17.22
C CYS A 220 -26.41 7.26 -18.39
N ALA A 221 -27.66 6.96 -18.64
CA ALA A 221 -28.38 7.05 -19.92
C ALA A 221 -29.63 6.16 -19.93
N GLY A 222 -30.80 6.79 -20.19
CA GLY A 222 -31.95 6.14 -20.78
C GLY A 222 -33.15 5.98 -19.87
N ALA A 223 -33.91 7.09 -19.72
CA ALA A 223 -35.29 7.08 -19.29
C ALA A 223 -36.18 6.42 -20.35
N ALA A 224 -37.09 5.54 -19.95
CA ALA A 224 -38.47 5.52 -20.47
C ALA A 224 -39.30 4.60 -19.59
N ASP A 225 -40.18 5.23 -18.89
CA ASP A 225 -41.53 4.92 -18.42
C ASP A 225 -42.18 3.62 -18.89
N SER A 226 -42.68 2.82 -17.94
CA SER A 226 -44.04 2.28 -17.91
C SER A 226 -44.28 1.40 -16.65
N GLY A 227 -45.27 1.80 -15.94
CA GLY A 227 -46.11 1.42 -14.89
C GLY A 227 -46.33 -0.02 -14.48
N ALA A 228 -46.67 -0.09 -13.19
CA ALA A 228 -47.71 -0.89 -12.51
C ALA A 228 -47.41 -2.34 -12.03
N ASP A 229 -47.62 -2.46 -10.74
CA ASP A 229 -48.36 -3.41 -9.94
C ASP A 229 -47.68 -4.63 -9.30
N ASP A 230 -47.69 -4.54 -7.94
CA ASP A 230 -47.97 -5.51 -6.88
C ASP A 230 -47.83 -7.04 -7.12
N HIS A 231 -47.05 -7.71 -6.32
CA HIS A 231 -47.51 -8.66 -5.29
C HIS A 231 -46.37 -9.32 -4.53
N ALA A 232 -46.54 -9.39 -3.23
CA ALA A 232 -45.69 -10.10 -2.27
C ALA A 232 -45.77 -11.63 -2.42
N SER A 233 -44.63 -12.33 -2.21
CA SER A 233 -44.65 -13.57 -1.41
C SER A 233 -43.23 -14.08 -1.07
N SER A 234 -43.10 -14.52 0.15
CA SER A 234 -41.99 -15.19 0.83
C SER A 234 -41.53 -16.49 0.19
N GLY A 235 -40.19 -16.75 0.20
CA GLY A 235 -39.67 -18.08 -0.14
C GLY A 235 -38.15 -18.15 -0.03
N THR A 236 -37.67 -18.78 1.04
CA THR A 236 -36.28 -19.19 1.30
C THR A 236 -35.84 -20.30 0.36
N ALA A 237 -34.61 -20.18 -0.22
CA ALA A 237 -33.58 -21.20 -0.44
C ALA A 237 -32.69 -20.91 -1.66
N PRO A 238 -31.56 -21.63 -1.92
CA PRO A 238 -30.24 -21.05 -1.95
C PRO A 238 -29.77 -20.64 -3.36
N ALA A 239 -28.94 -19.61 -3.41
CA ALA A 239 -28.43 -19.01 -4.62
C ALA A 239 -27.46 -19.95 -5.36
N VAL A 240 -27.86 -20.33 -6.56
CA VAL A 240 -26.99 -20.84 -7.60
C VAL A 240 -26.43 -19.64 -8.37
N ALA A 241 -25.13 -19.70 -8.68
CA ALA A 241 -24.43 -18.67 -9.41
C ALA A 241 -25.07 -18.40 -10.78
N ASP A 242 -25.38 -17.13 -11.04
CA ASP A 242 -25.73 -16.65 -12.38
C ASP A 242 -24.64 -15.73 -12.93
N SER A 243 -24.17 -16.11 -14.09
CA SER A 243 -23.10 -15.47 -14.86
C SER A 243 -23.66 -14.39 -15.77
N SER A 244 -23.85 -13.16 -15.21
CA SER A 244 -24.00 -11.96 -16.02
C SER A 244 -23.44 -10.77 -15.25
N GLY A 245 -22.10 -10.60 -15.37
CA GLY A 245 -21.34 -9.63 -14.58
C GLY A 245 -21.46 -8.20 -15.12
N SER A 246 -21.98 -7.31 -14.31
CA SER A 246 -21.66 -5.90 -14.37
C SER A 246 -20.24 -5.68 -13.85
N LEU A 247 -19.34 -5.09 -14.66
CA LEU A 247 -17.91 -4.87 -14.37
C LEU A 247 -17.63 -4.17 -13.03
N ALA A 248 -18.56 -3.36 -12.51
CA ALA A 248 -18.41 -2.67 -11.22
C ALA A 248 -18.56 -3.58 -9.99
N GLY A 249 -19.37 -4.65 -10.08
CA GLY A 249 -19.51 -5.65 -9.01
C GLY A 249 -18.37 -6.66 -8.96
N GLY A 250 -17.77 -6.98 -10.12
CA GLY A 250 -16.68 -7.95 -10.24
C GLY A 250 -15.37 -7.50 -9.59
N ALA A 251 -15.00 -6.22 -9.73
CA ALA A 251 -13.74 -5.72 -9.18
C ALA A 251 -13.69 -5.78 -7.64
N LEU A 252 -14.78 -5.50 -6.94
CA LEU A 252 -14.83 -5.58 -5.47
C LEU A 252 -14.90 -7.01 -4.92
N SER A 253 -15.38 -7.97 -5.70
CA SER A 253 -15.44 -9.38 -5.29
C SER A 253 -14.06 -10.02 -5.13
N CYS A 254 -13.04 -9.49 -5.81
CA CYS A 254 -11.66 -9.97 -5.75
C CYS A 254 -10.78 -9.16 -4.78
N LYS A 255 -11.37 -8.47 -3.79
CA LYS A 255 -10.64 -7.73 -2.76
C LYS A 255 -10.78 -8.42 -1.41
N PHE A 256 -9.70 -9.04 -0.96
CA PHE A 256 -9.67 -9.84 0.27
C PHE A 256 -9.03 -9.06 1.40
N ILE A 257 -9.55 -9.19 2.62
CA ILE A 257 -9.00 -8.51 3.80
C ILE A 257 -8.67 -9.54 4.87
N LEU A 258 -7.39 -9.77 5.13
CA LEU A 258 -6.89 -10.61 6.20
C LEU A 258 -6.58 -9.75 7.42
N LYS A 259 -7.32 -9.95 8.49
CA LYS A 259 -7.25 -9.13 9.71
C LYS A 259 -6.54 -9.86 10.83
N SER A 260 -5.70 -9.14 11.58
CA SER A 260 -5.11 -9.59 12.85
C SER A 260 -4.76 -8.39 13.74
N THR A 261 -4.27 -8.65 14.94
CA THR A 261 -3.64 -7.60 15.76
C THR A 261 -2.34 -7.13 15.11
N HIS A 262 -1.78 -6.01 15.61
CA HIS A 262 -0.57 -5.42 15.04
C HIS A 262 0.68 -6.25 15.40
N PRO A 263 1.72 -6.34 14.54
CA PRO A 263 2.95 -7.10 14.80
C PRO A 263 3.86 -6.50 15.88
N SER A 264 3.49 -5.38 16.50
CA SER A 264 4.29 -4.80 17.58
C SER A 264 4.41 -5.76 18.78
N PRO A 265 5.50 -5.71 19.56
CA PRO A 265 5.66 -6.54 20.76
C PRO A 265 4.51 -6.43 21.76
N LEU A 266 3.80 -5.30 21.76
CA LEU A 266 2.68 -5.06 22.69
C LEU A 266 1.44 -5.86 22.36
N SER A 267 1.27 -6.30 21.08
CA SER A 267 0.02 -6.88 20.59
C SER A 267 0.20 -8.16 19.76
N ALA A 268 1.39 -8.44 19.24
CA ALA A 268 1.60 -9.53 18.29
C ALA A 268 1.14 -10.91 18.80
N SER A 269 1.29 -11.20 20.10
CA SER A 269 0.93 -12.49 20.71
C SER A 269 -0.45 -12.51 21.37
N ARG A 270 -1.23 -11.44 21.24
CA ARG A 270 -2.52 -11.29 21.94
C ARG A 270 -3.66 -11.05 20.96
N ALA A 271 -4.72 -11.84 21.06
CA ALA A 271 -5.97 -11.53 20.40
C ALA A 271 -6.63 -10.30 21.06
N ALA A 272 -7.44 -9.56 20.30
CA ALA A 272 -8.10 -8.34 20.78
C ALA A 272 -9.54 -8.26 20.26
N GLY A 273 -10.49 -8.75 21.08
CA GLY A 273 -11.89 -8.90 20.69
C GLY A 273 -12.01 -9.97 19.59
N ASP A 274 -12.54 -9.58 18.46
CA ASP A 274 -12.73 -10.40 17.26
C ASP A 274 -11.47 -10.62 16.42
N LEU A 275 -10.38 -9.89 16.74
CA LEU A 275 -9.14 -9.99 16.00
C LEU A 275 -8.23 -11.10 16.56
N PRO A 276 -7.80 -12.07 15.73
CA PRO A 276 -6.79 -13.03 16.14
C PRO A 276 -5.47 -12.35 16.41
N ALA A 277 -4.62 -12.96 17.24
CA ALA A 277 -3.25 -12.52 17.42
C ALA A 277 -2.52 -12.51 16.06
N PHE A 278 -1.57 -11.59 15.87
CA PHE A 278 -0.75 -11.56 14.67
C PHE A 278 0.07 -12.86 14.51
N LEU A 279 0.75 -13.26 15.59
CA LEU A 279 1.47 -14.54 15.62
C LEU A 279 0.48 -15.73 15.62
N GLY A 280 0.61 -16.58 14.60
CA GLY A 280 -0.28 -17.70 14.33
C GLY A 280 -1.45 -17.36 13.41
N SER A 281 -1.57 -16.12 12.89
CA SER A 281 -2.64 -15.73 11.95
C SER A 281 -2.41 -16.22 10.52
N ARG A 282 -1.20 -16.63 10.19
CA ARG A 282 -0.78 -17.18 8.89
C ARG A 282 -1.14 -16.26 7.71
N PRO A 283 -0.73 -14.98 7.76
CA PRO A 283 -1.16 -14.02 6.75
C PRO A 283 -0.52 -14.27 5.38
N PHE A 284 0.67 -14.83 5.32
CA PHE A 284 1.47 -15.00 4.11
C PHE A 284 0.97 -16.19 3.27
N SER A 285 0.81 -17.36 3.87
CA SER A 285 0.25 -18.54 3.17
C SER A 285 -1.19 -18.26 2.74
N ARG A 286 -2.02 -17.70 3.61
CA ARG A 286 -3.40 -17.33 3.29
C ARG A 286 -3.52 -16.30 2.18
N ALA A 287 -2.61 -15.34 2.11
CA ALA A 287 -2.57 -14.39 0.99
C ALA A 287 -2.29 -15.12 -0.33
N ASN A 288 -1.30 -16.01 -0.34
CA ASN A 288 -0.97 -16.81 -1.51
C ASN A 288 -2.08 -17.78 -1.91
N ASP A 289 -2.79 -18.39 -0.94
CA ASP A 289 -3.95 -19.24 -1.23
C ASP A 289 -5.05 -18.46 -1.98
N LEU A 290 -5.37 -17.23 -1.53
CA LEU A 290 -6.34 -16.35 -2.18
C LEU A 290 -5.90 -15.89 -3.59
N LEU A 291 -4.62 -15.55 -3.76
CA LEU A 291 -4.07 -15.21 -5.08
C LEU A 291 -4.12 -16.39 -6.03
N LYS A 292 -3.79 -17.60 -5.54
CA LYS A 292 -3.85 -18.85 -6.30
C LYS A 292 -5.27 -19.18 -6.75
N GLU A 293 -6.26 -19.03 -5.88
CA GLU A 293 -7.68 -19.23 -6.20
C GLU A 293 -8.14 -18.28 -7.32
N CYS A 294 -7.55 -17.10 -7.41
CA CYS A 294 -7.82 -16.11 -8.46
C CYS A 294 -6.95 -16.28 -9.72
N GLY A 295 -6.07 -17.28 -9.77
CA GLY A 295 -5.16 -17.50 -10.92
C GLY A 295 -4.05 -16.44 -11.03
N VAL A 296 -3.73 -15.74 -9.93
CA VAL A 296 -2.68 -14.73 -9.88
C VAL A 296 -1.37 -15.37 -9.41
N GLU A 297 -0.24 -14.89 -9.92
CA GLU A 297 1.09 -15.33 -9.50
C GLU A 297 1.31 -15.10 -8.01
N LEU A 298 1.93 -16.08 -7.35
CA LEU A 298 2.16 -16.06 -5.92
C LEU A 298 3.32 -15.11 -5.56
N ILE A 299 3.29 -14.60 -4.33
CA ILE A 299 4.36 -13.79 -3.77
C ILE A 299 5.36 -14.71 -3.07
N ASP A 300 6.63 -14.63 -3.44
CA ASP A 300 7.70 -15.22 -2.64
C ASP A 300 8.00 -14.29 -1.46
N TRP A 301 7.44 -14.65 -0.32
CA TRP A 301 7.64 -13.92 0.91
C TRP A 301 9.01 -14.21 1.55
N SER A 302 9.68 -15.30 1.14
CA SER A 302 11.01 -15.61 1.63
C SER A 302 12.01 -14.61 1.06
N LEU A 303 12.60 -13.79 1.92
CA LEU A 303 13.70 -12.89 1.55
C LEU A 303 15.00 -13.72 1.61
N ALA A 304 15.18 -14.62 0.63
CA ALA A 304 16.41 -15.38 0.51
C ALA A 304 17.56 -14.38 0.32
N GLY A 305 18.48 -14.35 1.29
CA GLY A 305 19.68 -13.55 1.28
C GLY A 305 20.74 -14.12 0.36
#